data_e25dab308f24e37c47ee70357792790e
#
_entry.id   e25dab308f24e37c47ee70357792790e
#
_cell.length_a   1.000
_cell.length_b   1.000
_cell.length_c   1.000
_cell.angle_alpha   90.00
_cell.angle_beta   90.00
_cell.angle_gamma   90.00
#
_symmetry.space_group_name_H-M   'P 1'
#
loop_
_entity.id
_entity.type
_entity.pdbx_description
1 polymer ?
#
loop_
_entity_poly.entity_id
_entity_poly.type
_entity_poly.pdbx_seq_one_letter_code
_entity_poly.pdbx_strand_id
1 'polypeptide(L)'
;MRTWAVSIAVALVVAAWAPATPALAAGSYQVSACNFSPEAANNSWTWATNDPAVPAHYAEHVNCPYRLGGTGGKADQEGGLSTTDALGLSNGAAPGTNAGWTFTAPVGSTITGLTYERYIGHSLDPKNSWSPALRADGSIVPGETCLDSVENGETCSVGGPPGTGGEPAKITSLAVHDLSLGIVCQAPAEEECITGATQHAAWATLYGATVTLSDPTPPTLSAPSDALWGPGEAGGFHKGTESVAVSADDVGGGVASIVLSADGRPVETYTAPCNFTFAQPCPSSTGTQTLTLPTTQLSDGTHTLTLVATDAAGNQSTVASQVITVENGAPPPPVGLSATATQTGGSTFTATWSDPTGQLAPITGALYQVCPASGSGACGAPASAPAAGPATVTVPGAGSWSIAVWLTNAAGNASPANAAHTNVVVPPSNSGGSGTGHSATATTPTIHVTETLRGRELVVHVSGPASGAVRVGFIGRLRGQTVASGAKTVALKHGRLTVVFRLGPRTAAHALIRVSAKLDHELAVTSTLRRHRRDAR
;
A
#
# COMPACT_ATOMS: atom_id res chain seq x y z
N MET A 1 52.99 36.94 16.50
CA MET A 1 52.44 35.72 17.12
C MET A 1 50.97 35.97 17.39
N ARG A 2 50.07 35.43 16.57
CA ARG A 2 48.60 35.50 16.76
C ARG A 2 48.13 34.09 17.04
N THR A 3 47.68 33.85 18.26
CA THR A 3 47.09 32.60 18.75
C THR A 3 45.64 32.52 18.32
N TRP A 4 45.28 31.48 17.59
CA TRP A 4 43.89 31.11 17.24
C TRP A 4 43.37 30.18 18.34
N ALA A 5 42.32 30.61 19.02
CA ALA A 5 41.58 29.76 19.95
C ALA A 5 40.51 29.00 19.15
N VAL A 6 40.58 27.67 19.13
CA VAL A 6 39.57 26.78 18.57
C VAL A 6 38.57 26.43 19.68
N SER A 7 37.33 26.93 19.56
CA SER A 7 36.25 26.55 20.46
C SER A 7 35.62 25.25 19.97
N ILE A 8 35.80 24.17 20.75
CA ILE A 8 35.11 22.89 20.53
C ILE A 8 33.76 22.96 21.24
N ALA A 9 32.67 23.00 20.48
CA ALA A 9 31.31 22.85 21.01
C ALA A 9 31.05 21.36 21.22
N VAL A 10 30.94 20.92 22.45
CA VAL A 10 30.50 19.57 22.83
C VAL A 10 28.98 19.55 22.82
N ALA A 11 28.39 18.92 21.83
CA ALA A 11 26.97 18.64 21.80
C ALA A 11 26.65 17.46 22.72
N LEU A 12 26.03 17.73 23.87
CA LEU A 12 25.46 16.72 24.76
C LEU A 12 24.21 16.11 24.07
N VAL A 13 24.34 14.89 23.55
CA VAL A 13 23.22 14.06 23.16
C VAL A 13 22.59 13.49 24.44
N VAL A 14 21.48 14.07 24.86
CA VAL A 14 20.60 13.47 25.89
C VAL A 14 19.85 12.32 25.23
N ALA A 15 20.38 11.10 25.40
CA ALA A 15 19.63 9.90 25.07
C ALA A 15 18.47 9.75 26.07
N ALA A 16 17.25 10.00 25.62
CA ALA A 16 16.05 9.66 26.38
C ALA A 16 16.02 8.14 26.55
N TRP A 17 16.21 7.66 27.76
CA TRP A 17 15.99 6.26 28.14
C TRP A 17 14.47 6.02 28.12
N ALA A 18 13.94 5.53 27.00
CA ALA A 18 12.65 4.85 27.02
C ALA A 18 12.85 3.54 27.80
N PRO A 19 11.94 3.18 28.72
CA PRO A 19 12.00 1.87 29.38
C PRO A 19 11.96 0.80 28.30
N ALA A 20 12.97 -0.07 28.30
CA ALA A 20 13.02 -1.21 27.41
C ALA A 20 11.81 -2.10 27.75
N THR A 21 10.88 -2.23 26.82
CA THR A 21 9.87 -3.28 26.89
C THR A 21 10.59 -4.62 26.97
N PRO A 22 10.20 -5.53 27.87
CA PRO A 22 10.84 -6.85 27.91
C PRO A 22 10.74 -7.48 26.53
N ALA A 23 11.88 -7.90 25.99
CA ALA A 23 11.88 -8.63 24.73
C ALA A 23 11.08 -9.91 24.92
N LEU A 24 9.99 -10.05 24.14
CA LEU A 24 9.22 -11.29 24.08
C LEU A 24 10.11 -12.39 23.48
N ALA A 25 9.87 -13.65 23.89
CA ALA A 25 10.49 -14.78 23.21
C ALA A 25 10.04 -14.78 21.74
N ALA A 26 10.91 -15.14 20.82
CA ALA A 26 10.54 -15.32 19.42
C ALA A 26 9.36 -16.30 19.33
N GLY A 27 8.38 -15.98 18.51
CA GLY A 27 7.14 -16.73 18.40
C GLY A 27 6.14 -16.46 19.53
N SER A 28 6.12 -15.26 20.11
CA SER A 28 5.13 -14.87 21.10
C SER A 28 4.67 -13.43 20.96
N TYR A 29 3.42 -13.18 21.35
CA TYR A 29 2.82 -11.85 21.38
C TYR A 29 1.99 -11.64 22.64
N GLN A 30 1.58 -10.41 22.91
CA GLN A 30 0.77 -10.05 24.07
C GLN A 30 -0.53 -9.37 23.65
N VAL A 31 -1.60 -9.73 24.36
CA VAL A 31 -2.93 -9.14 24.21
C VAL A 31 -3.31 -8.45 25.51
N SER A 32 -3.66 -7.17 25.40
CA SER A 32 -4.09 -6.35 26.54
C SER A 32 -5.60 -6.17 26.56
N ALA A 33 -6.20 -6.29 27.73
CA ALA A 33 -7.62 -6.06 27.93
C ALA A 33 -7.85 -5.25 29.21
N CYS A 34 -8.75 -4.27 29.14
CA CYS A 34 -9.18 -3.46 30.27
C CYS A 34 -8.05 -2.72 31.03
N ASN A 35 -6.85 -2.64 30.45
CA ASN A 35 -5.69 -2.01 31.07
C ASN A 35 -5.81 -0.49 31.09
N PHE A 36 -5.41 0.13 32.20
CA PHE A 36 -5.37 1.59 32.33
C PHE A 36 -4.13 2.21 31.67
N SER A 37 -3.01 1.51 31.69
CA SER A 37 -1.75 1.99 31.09
C SER A 37 -0.97 0.80 30.43
N PRO A 38 -0.89 0.75 29.10
CA PRO A 38 -1.63 1.58 28.14
C PRO A 38 -3.14 1.35 28.24
N GLU A 39 -3.94 2.39 27.97
CA GLU A 39 -5.40 2.30 27.98
C GLU A 39 -5.87 1.29 26.92
N ALA A 40 -6.53 0.22 27.32
CA ALA A 40 -7.01 -0.83 26.45
C ALA A 40 -8.47 -1.17 26.76
N ALA A 41 -9.29 -1.18 25.70
CA ALA A 41 -10.65 -1.70 25.76
C ALA A 41 -10.65 -3.23 25.91
N ASN A 42 -11.80 -3.82 26.20
CA ASN A 42 -11.99 -5.26 26.10
C ASN A 42 -12.50 -5.64 24.71
N ASN A 43 -11.69 -6.39 23.95
CA ASN A 43 -12.07 -6.99 22.66
C ASN A 43 -11.73 -8.48 22.62
N SER A 44 -11.26 -9.06 23.73
CA SER A 44 -10.72 -10.43 23.76
C SER A 44 -11.35 -11.33 24.83
N TRP A 45 -11.96 -10.77 25.87
CA TRP A 45 -12.67 -11.54 26.88
C TRP A 45 -14.16 -11.50 26.58
N THR A 46 -14.82 -12.65 26.62
CA THR A 46 -16.26 -12.80 26.40
C THR A 46 -16.93 -13.31 27.67
N TRP A 47 -18.05 -12.70 28.01
CA TRP A 47 -18.84 -13.16 29.15
C TRP A 47 -19.87 -14.20 28.73
N ALA A 48 -20.07 -15.21 29.56
CA ALA A 48 -21.09 -16.23 29.36
C ALA A 48 -21.56 -16.80 30.70
N THR A 49 -22.79 -17.33 30.69
CA THR A 49 -23.38 -18.08 31.79
C THR A 49 -24.13 -19.29 31.27
N ASN A 50 -24.16 -20.37 32.06
CA ASN A 50 -25.02 -21.52 31.80
C ASN A 50 -26.27 -21.54 32.69
N ASP A 51 -26.53 -20.46 33.44
CA ASP A 51 -27.73 -20.33 34.27
C ASP A 51 -28.98 -20.12 33.39
N PRO A 52 -29.98 -21.03 33.44
CA PRO A 52 -31.19 -20.90 32.63
C PRO A 52 -32.26 -20.00 33.28
N ALA A 53 -32.03 -19.48 34.49
CA ALA A 53 -33.02 -18.70 35.23
C ALA A 53 -33.30 -17.34 34.57
N VAL A 54 -34.55 -16.85 34.78
CA VAL A 54 -34.96 -15.49 34.37
C VAL A 54 -35.73 -14.86 35.52
N PRO A 55 -35.19 -13.81 36.19
CA PRO A 55 -33.88 -13.22 35.99
C PRO A 55 -32.71 -14.17 36.32
N ALA A 56 -31.58 -14.01 35.62
CA ALA A 56 -30.39 -14.80 35.89
C ALA A 56 -29.80 -14.49 37.28
N HIS A 57 -29.22 -15.49 37.94
CA HIS A 57 -28.59 -15.33 39.26
C HIS A 57 -27.19 -14.70 39.19
N TYR A 58 -26.71 -14.41 38.00
CA TYR A 58 -25.40 -13.81 37.71
C TYR A 58 -25.56 -12.47 37.00
N ALA A 59 -24.69 -11.54 37.32
CA ALA A 59 -24.64 -10.23 36.68
C ALA A 59 -23.28 -10.01 36.00
N GLU A 60 -23.36 -9.44 34.81
CA GLU A 60 -22.21 -8.97 34.00
C GLU A 60 -21.99 -7.48 34.25
N HIS A 61 -20.72 -7.07 34.44
CA HIS A 61 -20.35 -5.66 34.52
C HIS A 61 -19.17 -5.40 33.58
N VAL A 62 -19.23 -4.31 32.78
CA VAL A 62 -18.20 -3.87 31.86
C VAL A 62 -17.85 -2.42 32.11
N ASN A 63 -16.75 -2.17 32.81
CA ASN A 63 -16.25 -0.85 33.19
C ASN A 63 -14.77 -0.71 32.75
N CYS A 64 -14.47 -0.90 31.48
CA CYS A 64 -13.15 -0.83 30.92
C CYS A 64 -12.91 0.45 30.11
N PRO A 65 -11.71 1.07 30.22
CA PRO A 65 -10.69 0.83 31.23
C PRO A 65 -11.17 1.29 32.64
N TYR A 66 -10.89 0.49 33.67
CA TYR A 66 -11.27 0.84 35.04
C TYR A 66 -10.46 2.05 35.53
N ARG A 67 -11.13 3.11 35.95
CA ARG A 67 -10.51 4.32 36.52
C ARG A 67 -10.76 4.42 37.98
N LEU A 68 -9.71 4.59 38.80
CA LEU A 68 -9.79 4.82 40.24
C LEU A 68 -10.73 6.00 40.55
N GLY A 69 -11.67 5.80 41.47
CA GLY A 69 -12.61 6.84 41.92
C GLY A 69 -14.02 6.34 42.19
N GLY A 70 -14.26 5.04 42.09
CA GLY A 70 -15.47 4.41 42.62
C GLY A 70 -15.52 4.54 44.14
N THR A 71 -16.70 4.84 44.68
CA THR A 71 -16.92 4.89 46.14
C THR A 71 -17.00 3.46 46.68
N GLY A 72 -15.93 2.88 47.11
CA GLY A 72 -15.69 1.62 47.84
C GLY A 72 -16.80 0.58 47.99
N GLY A 73 -16.47 -0.66 48.21
CA GLY A 73 -17.41 -1.74 48.43
C GLY A 73 -17.99 -2.33 47.14
N LYS A 74 -19.29 -2.21 46.93
CA LYS A 74 -19.99 -2.76 45.76
C LYS A 74 -19.41 -2.29 44.42
N ALA A 75 -19.01 -1.02 44.32
CA ALA A 75 -18.42 -0.45 43.11
C ALA A 75 -17.06 -1.09 42.76
N ASP A 76 -16.29 -1.55 43.73
CA ASP A 76 -15.02 -2.22 43.51
C ASP A 76 -15.19 -3.64 42.96
N GLN A 77 -16.27 -4.32 43.38
CA GLN A 77 -16.64 -5.65 42.88
C GLN A 77 -17.18 -5.61 41.43
N GLU A 78 -17.76 -4.49 41.01
CA GLU A 78 -18.35 -4.25 39.70
C GLU A 78 -17.38 -3.50 38.74
N GLY A 79 -16.12 -3.29 39.13
CA GLY A 79 -15.12 -2.61 38.29
C GLY A 79 -14.55 -3.50 37.19
N GLY A 80 -14.01 -2.88 36.13
CA GLY A 80 -13.36 -3.64 35.03
C GLY A 80 -14.32 -4.57 34.30
N LEU A 81 -13.88 -5.82 34.07
CA LEU A 81 -14.71 -6.93 33.62
C LEU A 81 -15.07 -7.77 34.84
N SER A 82 -16.31 -7.70 35.29
CA SER A 82 -16.71 -8.37 36.51
C SER A 82 -17.89 -9.32 36.29
N THR A 83 -17.85 -10.42 37.01
CA THR A 83 -18.97 -11.33 37.20
C THR A 83 -19.31 -11.37 38.69
N THR A 84 -20.55 -11.09 39.04
CA THR A 84 -21.07 -11.14 40.41
C THR A 84 -22.33 -11.97 40.45
N ASP A 85 -22.75 -12.36 41.67
CA ASP A 85 -24.13 -12.79 41.85
C ASP A 85 -25.09 -11.60 41.64
N ALA A 86 -26.29 -11.88 41.17
CA ALA A 86 -27.35 -10.88 41.02
C ALA A 86 -27.98 -10.58 42.39
N LEU A 87 -28.12 -9.29 42.69
CA LEU A 87 -28.61 -8.87 44.01
C LEU A 87 -30.13 -8.94 44.16
N GLY A 88 -30.59 -9.24 45.36
CA GLY A 88 -31.99 -9.11 45.76
C GLY A 88 -32.92 -10.20 45.24
N LEU A 89 -32.41 -11.32 44.78
CA LEU A 89 -33.21 -12.47 44.39
C LEU A 89 -33.63 -13.28 45.61
N SER A 90 -34.84 -13.83 45.55
CA SER A 90 -35.42 -14.63 46.64
C SER A 90 -35.05 -16.11 46.58
N ASN A 91 -34.57 -16.57 45.44
CA ASN A 91 -34.06 -17.91 45.18
C ASN A 91 -32.57 -17.84 44.86
N GLY A 92 -31.85 -18.90 45.08
CA GLY A 92 -30.43 -19.02 44.81
C GLY A 92 -30.11 -19.63 43.45
N ALA A 93 -28.86 -19.58 43.05
CA ALA A 93 -28.37 -20.23 41.88
C ALA A 93 -28.28 -21.75 42.07
N ALA A 94 -28.71 -22.51 41.08
CA ALA A 94 -28.66 -23.97 41.12
C ALA A 94 -27.23 -24.52 41.11
N PRO A 95 -26.97 -25.68 41.75
CA PRO A 95 -25.66 -26.33 41.70
C PRO A 95 -25.18 -26.57 40.28
N GLY A 96 -23.89 -26.29 40.04
CA GLY A 96 -23.25 -26.46 38.73
C GLY A 96 -23.47 -25.31 37.75
N THR A 97 -24.33 -24.33 38.06
CA THR A 97 -24.42 -23.11 37.26
C THR A 97 -23.18 -22.22 37.46
N ASN A 98 -22.82 -21.51 36.45
CA ASN A 98 -21.63 -20.64 36.44
C ASN A 98 -21.82 -19.43 35.53
N ALA A 99 -21.00 -18.42 35.78
CA ALA A 99 -20.79 -17.31 34.85
C ALA A 99 -19.37 -16.78 34.97
N GLY A 100 -18.87 -16.21 33.92
CA GLY A 100 -17.52 -15.66 33.91
C GLY A 100 -17.08 -15.07 32.57
N TRP A 101 -15.96 -14.41 32.62
CA TRP A 101 -15.22 -13.87 31.49
C TRP A 101 -14.21 -14.88 31.02
N THR A 102 -14.24 -15.23 29.76
CA THR A 102 -13.33 -16.22 29.14
C THR A 102 -12.51 -15.56 28.03
N PHE A 103 -11.21 -15.79 28.09
CA PHE A 103 -10.25 -15.52 27.01
C PHE A 103 -9.89 -16.85 26.36
N THR A 104 -10.09 -16.94 25.04
CA THR A 104 -9.74 -18.13 24.26
C THR A 104 -8.60 -17.80 23.31
N ALA A 105 -7.54 -18.60 23.32
CA ALA A 105 -6.44 -18.49 22.37
C ALA A 105 -6.92 -18.76 20.93
N PRO A 106 -6.45 -17.99 19.94
CA PRO A 106 -6.67 -18.33 18.54
C PRO A 106 -6.15 -19.71 18.17
N VAL A 107 -6.75 -20.32 17.16
CA VAL A 107 -6.27 -21.59 16.61
C VAL A 107 -4.79 -21.48 16.23
N GLY A 108 -3.97 -22.42 16.65
CA GLY A 108 -2.51 -22.40 16.43
C GLY A 108 -1.71 -21.73 17.53
N SER A 109 -2.36 -20.99 18.44
CA SER A 109 -1.72 -20.34 19.59
C SER A 109 -1.99 -21.06 20.89
N THR A 110 -1.13 -20.80 21.90
CA THR A 110 -1.25 -21.33 23.26
C THR A 110 -0.98 -20.20 24.26
N ILE A 111 -1.80 -20.08 25.28
CA ILE A 111 -1.58 -19.13 26.38
C ILE A 111 -0.42 -19.64 27.23
N THR A 112 0.62 -18.82 27.38
CA THR A 112 1.84 -19.15 28.13
C THR A 112 2.00 -18.34 29.40
N GLY A 113 1.25 -17.23 29.53
CA GLY A 113 1.31 -16.38 30.72
C GLY A 113 0.15 -15.42 30.82
N LEU A 114 -0.08 -14.94 32.04
CA LEU A 114 -1.06 -13.93 32.38
C LEU A 114 -0.47 -12.98 33.43
N THR A 115 -0.53 -11.69 33.17
CA THR A 115 -0.32 -10.65 34.16
C THR A 115 -1.64 -9.89 34.31
N TYR A 116 -2.21 -9.82 35.51
CA TYR A 116 -3.52 -9.21 35.68
C TYR A 116 -3.75 -8.63 37.06
N GLU A 117 -4.58 -7.59 37.10
CA GLU A 117 -5.14 -7.03 38.33
C GLU A 117 -6.54 -7.61 38.53
N ARG A 118 -6.78 -8.21 39.70
CA ARG A 118 -8.03 -8.92 39.98
C ARG A 118 -8.50 -8.69 41.39
N TYR A 119 -9.81 -8.91 41.56
CA TYR A 119 -10.49 -9.03 42.87
C TYR A 119 -11.45 -10.20 42.81
N ILE A 120 -11.10 -11.30 43.46
CA ILE A 120 -11.84 -12.55 43.50
C ILE A 120 -12.27 -12.78 44.94
N GLY A 121 -13.55 -13.07 45.20
CA GLY A 121 -13.97 -13.29 46.58
C GLY A 121 -15.42 -13.70 46.75
N HIS A 122 -15.75 -14.04 47.99
CA HIS A 122 -17.12 -14.28 48.46
C HIS A 122 -17.32 -13.77 49.88
N SER A 123 -18.58 -13.49 50.23
CA SER A 123 -18.97 -12.97 51.53
C SER A 123 -19.17 -14.09 52.58
N LEU A 124 -19.35 -13.67 53.83
CA LEU A 124 -19.41 -14.45 55.09
C LEU A 124 -20.61 -15.39 55.28
N ASP A 125 -21.41 -15.70 54.28
CA ASP A 125 -22.54 -16.58 54.50
C ASP A 125 -22.06 -18.04 54.72
N PRO A 126 -22.34 -18.69 55.87
CA PRO A 126 -21.94 -20.07 56.13
C PRO A 126 -22.57 -21.10 55.18
N LYS A 127 -23.58 -20.68 54.40
CA LYS A 127 -24.14 -21.47 53.29
C LYS A 127 -23.65 -21.03 51.93
N ASN A 128 -22.65 -20.17 51.88
CA ASN A 128 -22.10 -19.68 50.63
C ASN A 128 -21.21 -20.74 49.96
N SER A 129 -21.80 -21.46 49.04
CA SER A 129 -21.12 -22.50 48.24
C SER A 129 -20.59 -21.96 46.91
N TRP A 130 -20.35 -20.65 46.83
CA TRP A 130 -19.76 -20.03 45.69
C TRP A 130 -18.28 -20.38 45.55
N SER A 131 -17.83 -20.65 44.33
CA SER A 131 -16.43 -20.88 43.97
C SER A 131 -15.95 -19.85 42.94
N PRO A 132 -15.63 -18.63 43.42
CA PRO A 132 -14.97 -17.64 42.57
C PRO A 132 -13.52 -18.07 42.30
N ALA A 133 -13.11 -18.09 41.04
CA ALA A 133 -11.75 -18.50 40.67
C ALA A 133 -11.33 -18.06 39.28
N LEU A 134 -10.01 -17.98 39.06
CA LEU A 134 -9.42 -18.11 37.73
C LEU A 134 -9.24 -19.60 37.43
N ARG A 135 -9.66 -19.98 36.22
CA ARG A 135 -9.50 -21.35 35.70
C ARG A 135 -8.71 -21.30 34.39
N ALA A 136 -7.89 -22.30 34.20
CA ALA A 136 -7.13 -22.55 32.99
C ALA A 136 -7.54 -23.93 32.46
N ASP A 137 -8.09 -23.99 31.24
CA ASP A 137 -8.72 -25.19 30.65
C ASP A 137 -9.67 -25.89 31.65
N GLY A 138 -10.51 -25.10 32.33
CA GLY A 138 -11.47 -25.56 33.33
C GLY A 138 -10.90 -25.88 34.72
N SER A 139 -9.60 -26.00 34.89
CA SER A 139 -8.93 -26.29 36.17
C SER A 139 -8.62 -25.02 36.94
N ILE A 140 -8.87 -25.02 38.26
CA ILE A 140 -8.57 -23.86 39.12
C ILE A 140 -7.06 -23.63 39.16
N VAL A 141 -6.65 -22.39 38.91
CA VAL A 141 -5.24 -21.97 39.04
C VAL A 141 -4.92 -21.85 40.54
N PRO A 142 -3.87 -22.54 41.03
CA PRO A 142 -3.50 -22.51 42.44
C PRO A 142 -3.26 -21.08 42.96
N GLY A 143 -3.88 -20.73 44.07
CA GLY A 143 -3.79 -19.40 44.67
C GLY A 143 -4.71 -18.34 44.06
N GLU A 144 -5.46 -18.67 43.02
CA GLU A 144 -6.38 -17.77 42.33
C GLU A 144 -7.85 -18.19 42.56
N THR A 145 -8.16 -18.50 43.79
CA THR A 145 -9.51 -18.92 44.25
C THR A 145 -9.74 -18.63 45.71
N CYS A 146 -11.00 -18.58 46.11
CA CYS A 146 -11.46 -18.49 47.50
C CYS A 146 -12.25 -19.74 47.86
N LEU A 147 -11.64 -20.89 47.93
CA LEU A 147 -12.32 -22.15 48.34
C LEU A 147 -12.17 -22.53 49.81
N ASP A 148 -11.18 -22.01 50.53
CA ASP A 148 -10.68 -22.63 51.77
C ASP A 148 -11.08 -21.92 53.08
N SER A 149 -11.93 -20.89 53.06
CA SER A 149 -12.15 -20.06 54.24
C SER A 149 -13.50 -20.25 54.98
N VAL A 150 -14.26 -21.27 54.61
CA VAL A 150 -15.65 -21.46 55.14
C VAL A 150 -15.68 -21.85 56.63
N GLU A 151 -14.57 -22.30 57.22
CA GLU A 151 -14.59 -22.81 58.60
C GLU A 151 -14.61 -21.72 59.71
N ASN A 152 -14.23 -20.47 59.40
CA ASN A 152 -14.06 -19.43 60.43
C ASN A 152 -14.92 -18.18 60.29
N GLY A 153 -15.83 -18.13 59.33
CA GLY A 153 -16.71 -16.95 59.17
C GLY A 153 -16.01 -15.69 58.66
N GLU A 154 -14.86 -15.81 58.00
CA GLU A 154 -14.14 -14.69 57.42
C GLU A 154 -14.44 -14.55 55.93
N THR A 155 -14.52 -13.29 55.42
CA THR A 155 -14.57 -13.03 54.00
C THR A 155 -13.28 -13.51 53.33
N CYS A 156 -13.42 -14.35 52.33
CA CYS A 156 -12.30 -14.71 51.49
C CYS A 156 -12.16 -13.71 50.36
N SER A 157 -10.93 -13.23 50.09
CA SER A 157 -10.65 -12.48 48.88
C SER A 157 -9.20 -12.65 48.45
N VAL A 158 -9.01 -12.67 47.12
CA VAL A 158 -7.71 -12.68 46.46
C VAL A 158 -7.58 -11.42 45.60
N GLY A 159 -6.50 -10.68 45.78
CA GLY A 159 -6.31 -9.39 45.14
C GLY A 159 -7.16 -8.29 45.76
N GLY A 160 -7.45 -7.27 44.99
CA GLY A 160 -8.25 -6.10 45.40
C GLY A 160 -8.28 -5.06 44.28
N PRO A 161 -9.08 -3.99 44.45
CA PRO A 161 -9.10 -2.90 43.48
C PRO A 161 -7.72 -2.28 43.29
N PRO A 162 -7.41 -1.74 42.08
CA PRO A 162 -6.16 -1.06 41.80
C PRO A 162 -5.89 0.05 42.83
N GLY A 163 -4.63 0.12 43.31
CA GLY A 163 -4.21 1.13 44.32
C GLY A 163 -4.54 0.77 45.78
N THR A 164 -5.16 -0.37 46.08
CA THR A 164 -5.43 -0.83 47.46
C THR A 164 -4.34 -1.74 48.04
N GLY A 165 -3.20 -1.88 47.34
CA GLY A 165 -1.99 -2.51 47.86
C GLY A 165 -1.64 -3.89 47.31
N GLY A 166 -2.29 -4.34 46.25
CA GLY A 166 -1.91 -5.56 45.54
C GLY A 166 -1.06 -5.27 44.29
N GLU A 167 0.13 -5.88 44.17
CA GLU A 167 0.82 -5.96 42.89
C GLU A 167 0.01 -6.83 41.92
N PRO A 168 0.08 -6.54 40.59
CA PRO A 168 -0.56 -7.41 39.60
C PRO A 168 -0.09 -8.85 39.76
N ALA A 169 -1.02 -9.79 39.73
CA ALA A 169 -0.66 -11.21 39.74
C ALA A 169 0.02 -11.58 38.44
N LYS A 170 1.09 -12.36 38.52
CA LYS A 170 1.82 -12.86 37.39
C LYS A 170 1.86 -14.39 37.40
N ILE A 171 1.23 -14.98 36.41
CA ILE A 171 1.22 -16.43 36.19
C ILE A 171 2.09 -16.71 34.95
N THR A 172 3.04 -17.58 35.08
CA THR A 172 3.96 -17.97 34.02
C THR A 172 3.93 -19.49 33.82
N SER A 173 4.46 -19.95 32.71
CA SER A 173 4.54 -21.38 32.41
C SER A 173 3.18 -22.07 32.25
N LEU A 174 2.19 -21.33 31.75
CA LEU A 174 0.93 -21.89 31.28
C LEU A 174 1.17 -22.62 29.93
N ALA A 175 0.27 -23.55 29.63
CA ALA A 175 0.20 -24.24 28.33
C ALA A 175 -1.27 -24.60 28.10
N VAL A 176 -2.14 -23.59 27.97
CA VAL A 176 -3.58 -23.73 27.96
C VAL A 176 -4.22 -22.97 26.82
N HIS A 177 -5.43 -23.36 26.41
CA HIS A 177 -6.20 -22.68 25.38
C HIS A 177 -7.15 -21.64 25.93
N ASP A 178 -7.70 -21.87 27.13
CA ASP A 178 -8.69 -20.99 27.74
C ASP A 178 -8.27 -20.54 29.11
N LEU A 179 -8.54 -19.26 29.41
CA LEU A 179 -8.56 -18.69 30.75
C LEU A 179 -10.00 -18.23 31.06
N SER A 180 -10.56 -18.63 32.19
CA SER A 180 -11.89 -18.20 32.61
C SER A 180 -11.82 -17.64 34.03
N LEU A 181 -12.19 -16.37 34.19
CA LEU A 181 -12.36 -15.71 35.49
C LEU A 181 -13.85 -15.58 35.78
N GLY A 182 -14.32 -16.29 36.77
CA GLY A 182 -15.77 -16.33 37.05
C GLY A 182 -16.13 -16.98 38.36
N ILE A 183 -17.43 -17.12 38.58
CA ILE A 183 -18.03 -17.73 39.78
C ILE A 183 -18.82 -18.97 39.38
N VAL A 184 -18.75 -20.01 40.20
CA VAL A 184 -19.47 -21.27 40.02
C VAL A 184 -20.23 -21.57 41.30
N CYS A 185 -21.48 -21.98 41.18
CA CYS A 185 -22.22 -22.53 42.31
C CYS A 185 -21.81 -23.99 42.56
N GLN A 186 -21.19 -24.27 43.71
CA GLN A 186 -20.78 -25.61 44.16
C GLN A 186 -21.62 -26.14 45.29
N ALA A 187 -22.86 -25.65 45.48
CA ALA A 187 -23.77 -26.15 46.46
C ALA A 187 -24.04 -27.65 46.25
N PRO A 188 -24.33 -28.43 47.31
CA PRO A 188 -24.83 -29.80 47.19
C PRO A 188 -26.12 -29.86 46.35
N ALA A 189 -26.44 -31.02 45.81
CA ALA A 189 -27.52 -31.20 44.83
C ALA A 189 -28.92 -30.71 45.25
N GLU A 190 -29.19 -30.62 46.52
CA GLU A 190 -30.48 -30.16 47.04
C GLU A 190 -30.42 -28.73 47.64
N GLU A 191 -29.30 -28.04 47.50
CA GLU A 191 -29.05 -26.70 48.01
C GLU A 191 -28.80 -25.72 46.87
N GLU A 192 -28.94 -24.42 47.14
CA GLU A 192 -28.69 -23.34 46.19
C GLU A 192 -27.60 -22.40 46.72
N CYS A 193 -26.83 -21.79 45.80
CA CYS A 193 -25.94 -20.71 46.18
C CYS A 193 -26.75 -19.42 46.40
N ILE A 194 -26.69 -18.88 47.58
CA ILE A 194 -27.49 -17.72 47.99
C ILE A 194 -26.95 -16.46 47.31
N THR A 195 -27.83 -15.64 46.72
CA THR A 195 -27.48 -14.32 46.18
C THR A 195 -27.56 -13.27 47.29
N GLY A 196 -26.73 -12.24 47.17
CA GLY A 196 -26.70 -11.16 48.15
C GLY A 196 -27.94 -10.27 48.07
N ALA A 197 -28.40 -9.78 49.23
CA ALA A 197 -29.56 -8.88 49.28
C ALA A 197 -29.19 -7.44 48.88
N THR A 198 -28.08 -6.91 49.38
CA THR A 198 -27.60 -5.53 49.16
C THR A 198 -26.12 -5.45 48.83
N GLN A 199 -25.36 -6.51 49.07
CA GLN A 199 -23.97 -6.69 48.74
C GLN A 199 -23.81 -8.03 48.05
N HIS A 200 -22.84 -8.14 47.13
CA HIS A 200 -22.58 -9.39 46.42
C HIS A 200 -22.14 -10.50 47.39
N ALA A 201 -22.71 -11.68 47.21
CA ALA A 201 -22.27 -12.89 47.86
C ALA A 201 -21.01 -13.46 47.25
N ALA A 202 -20.81 -13.27 45.95
CA ALA A 202 -19.61 -13.69 45.22
C ALA A 202 -19.27 -12.72 44.10
N TRP A 203 -17.98 -12.60 43.81
CA TRP A 203 -17.47 -11.78 42.71
C TRP A 203 -16.18 -12.32 42.14
N ALA A 204 -15.98 -12.08 40.85
CA ALA A 204 -14.73 -12.32 40.13
C ALA A 204 -14.52 -11.16 39.14
N THR A 205 -13.57 -10.29 39.46
CA THR A 205 -13.36 -9.01 38.80
C THR A 205 -11.96 -8.97 38.20
N LEU A 206 -11.86 -8.55 36.92
CA LEU A 206 -10.64 -8.29 36.15
C LEU A 206 -10.55 -6.80 35.89
N TYR A 207 -9.63 -6.09 36.51
CA TYR A 207 -9.42 -4.65 36.30
C TYR A 207 -8.52 -4.36 35.11
N GLY A 208 -7.61 -5.27 34.80
CA GLY A 208 -6.74 -5.20 33.65
C GLY A 208 -5.96 -6.50 33.46
N ALA A 209 -5.71 -6.88 32.22
CA ALA A 209 -4.98 -8.09 31.89
C ALA A 209 -4.02 -7.88 30.71
N THR A 210 -2.91 -8.59 30.77
CA THR A 210 -2.02 -8.85 29.64
C THR A 210 -1.80 -10.35 29.54
N VAL A 211 -2.37 -10.94 28.49
CA VAL A 211 -2.22 -12.36 28.18
C VAL A 211 -1.04 -12.53 27.22
N THR A 212 -0.11 -13.42 27.54
CA THR A 212 1.01 -13.80 26.69
C THR A 212 0.66 -15.08 25.95
N LEU A 213 0.74 -15.04 24.63
CA LEU A 213 0.48 -16.18 23.75
C LEU A 213 1.77 -16.60 23.02
N SER A 214 1.94 -17.91 22.87
CA SER A 214 2.92 -18.50 21.97
C SER A 214 2.22 -18.82 20.65
N ASP A 215 2.82 -18.38 19.57
CA ASP A 215 2.45 -18.71 18.20
C ASP A 215 3.71 -19.15 17.47
N PRO A 216 3.92 -20.46 17.33
CA PRO A 216 5.13 -20.99 16.70
C PRO A 216 5.04 -21.08 15.18
N THR A 217 3.91 -20.75 14.59
CA THR A 217 3.63 -20.99 13.17
C THR A 217 3.98 -19.76 12.34
N PRO A 218 4.96 -19.85 11.41
CA PRO A 218 5.23 -18.73 10.49
C PRO A 218 4.10 -18.52 9.49
N PRO A 219 3.89 -17.28 8.99
CA PRO A 219 2.95 -17.03 7.93
C PRO A 219 3.36 -17.68 6.62
N THR A 220 2.39 -17.94 5.76
CA THR A 220 2.56 -18.52 4.43
C THR A 220 2.34 -17.45 3.37
N LEU A 221 3.31 -17.26 2.47
CA LEU A 221 3.16 -16.41 1.28
C LEU A 221 2.51 -17.18 0.13
N SER A 222 1.59 -16.54 -0.61
CA SER A 222 1.15 -17.00 -1.91
C SER A 222 2.30 -16.91 -2.94
N ALA A 223 2.16 -17.60 -4.08
CA ALA A 223 3.09 -17.41 -5.19
C ALA A 223 3.00 -15.95 -5.69
N PRO A 224 4.09 -15.19 -5.69
CA PRO A 224 4.08 -13.83 -6.20
C PRO A 224 3.82 -13.79 -7.71
N SER A 225 3.18 -12.73 -8.19
CA SER A 225 2.83 -12.55 -9.60
C SER A 225 3.02 -11.08 -10.03
N ASP A 226 2.63 -10.73 -11.25
CA ASP A 226 2.82 -9.43 -11.90
C ASP A 226 4.21 -9.19 -12.51
N ALA A 227 4.34 -8.01 -13.14
CA ALA A 227 5.48 -7.65 -13.99
C ALA A 227 6.83 -7.75 -13.27
N LEU A 228 6.88 -7.29 -12.02
CA LEU A 228 8.12 -7.30 -11.22
C LEU A 228 8.61 -8.72 -10.87
N TRP A 229 7.69 -9.71 -10.80
CA TRP A 229 8.04 -11.11 -10.50
C TRP A 229 8.10 -12.00 -11.76
N GLY A 230 7.91 -11.39 -12.92
CA GLY A 230 7.99 -12.02 -14.22
C GLY A 230 9.37 -11.87 -14.89
N PRO A 231 9.46 -12.26 -16.17
CA PRO A 231 10.72 -12.18 -16.95
C PRO A 231 11.10 -10.77 -17.41
N GLY A 232 10.35 -9.70 -17.03
CA GLY A 232 10.50 -8.36 -17.56
C GLY A 232 9.78 -8.15 -18.90
N GLU A 233 9.25 -6.93 -19.14
CA GLU A 233 8.40 -6.67 -20.32
C GLU A 233 9.17 -6.60 -21.63
N ALA A 234 10.30 -5.92 -21.67
CA ALA A 234 11.07 -5.67 -22.90
C ALA A 234 12.38 -6.44 -22.91
N GLY A 235 12.43 -7.57 -23.61
CA GLY A 235 13.65 -8.35 -23.77
C GLY A 235 14.23 -8.95 -22.50
N GLY A 236 13.42 -9.09 -21.43
CA GLY A 236 13.85 -9.60 -20.13
C GLY A 236 14.43 -8.54 -19.20
N PHE A 237 14.20 -7.26 -19.48
CA PHE A 237 14.65 -6.14 -18.64
C PHE A 237 13.48 -5.49 -17.92
N HIS A 238 13.75 -5.02 -16.68
CA HIS A 238 12.83 -4.26 -15.85
C HIS A 238 13.20 -2.78 -15.89
N LYS A 239 12.19 -1.90 -15.96
CA LYS A 239 12.38 -0.44 -15.97
C LYS A 239 11.18 0.33 -15.45
N GLY A 240 11.42 1.56 -15.00
CA GLY A 240 10.35 2.46 -14.55
C GLY A 240 9.77 2.01 -13.21
N THR A 241 8.46 1.98 -13.09
CA THR A 241 7.78 1.51 -11.89
C THR A 241 7.01 0.24 -12.22
N GLU A 242 7.34 -0.84 -11.56
CA GLU A 242 6.71 -2.14 -11.71
C GLU A 242 6.17 -2.63 -10.37
N SER A 243 5.28 -3.63 -10.39
CA SER A 243 4.61 -4.14 -9.21
C SER A 243 4.70 -5.67 -9.10
N VAL A 244 4.56 -6.14 -7.87
CA VAL A 244 4.34 -7.55 -7.53
C VAL A 244 3.06 -7.67 -6.71
N ALA A 245 2.20 -8.62 -7.08
CA ALA A 245 1.01 -9.00 -6.33
C ALA A 245 1.31 -10.24 -5.50
N VAL A 246 0.98 -10.19 -4.20
CA VAL A 246 1.24 -11.26 -3.24
C VAL A 246 0.20 -11.19 -2.11
N SER A 247 -0.16 -12.32 -1.52
CA SER A 247 -0.92 -12.40 -0.26
C SER A 247 -0.16 -13.23 0.76
N ALA A 248 -0.52 -13.04 2.02
CA ALA A 248 -0.02 -13.87 3.10
C ALA A 248 -1.18 -14.28 4.00
N ASP A 249 -1.11 -15.51 4.49
CA ASP A 249 -2.07 -16.10 5.42
C ASP A 249 -1.32 -16.63 6.65
N ASP A 250 -1.95 -16.48 7.81
CA ASP A 250 -1.43 -16.95 9.08
C ASP A 250 -2.55 -17.40 10.02
N VAL A 251 -2.26 -18.40 10.83
CA VAL A 251 -3.06 -18.83 11.98
C VAL A 251 -2.43 -18.26 13.25
N GLY A 252 -3.19 -18.20 14.34
CA GLY A 252 -2.64 -17.65 15.58
C GLY A 252 -2.72 -16.14 15.65
N GLY A 253 -1.58 -15.44 15.65
CA GLY A 253 -1.53 -13.99 15.79
C GLY A 253 -1.94 -13.20 14.56
N GLY A 254 -1.96 -13.83 13.39
CA GLY A 254 -2.25 -13.21 12.09
C GLY A 254 -1.05 -12.46 11.50
N VAL A 255 -1.17 -12.04 10.24
CA VAL A 255 -0.10 -11.41 9.45
C VAL A 255 0.06 -9.95 9.82
N ALA A 256 1.25 -9.55 10.27
CA ALA A 256 1.58 -8.18 10.64
C ALA A 256 2.13 -7.36 9.46
N SER A 257 2.93 -7.96 8.58
CA SER A 257 3.53 -7.23 7.45
C SER A 257 3.98 -8.13 6.32
N ILE A 258 4.14 -7.54 5.12
CA ILE A 258 4.86 -8.12 3.98
C ILE A 258 5.90 -7.10 3.52
N VAL A 259 7.16 -7.52 3.41
CA VAL A 259 8.28 -6.66 3.03
C VAL A 259 8.83 -7.11 1.69
N LEU A 260 8.86 -6.21 0.71
CA LEU A 260 9.62 -6.33 -0.52
C LEU A 260 11.00 -5.70 -0.31
N SER A 261 12.05 -6.45 -0.59
CA SER A 261 13.43 -5.96 -0.52
C SER A 261 14.16 -6.16 -1.85
N ALA A 262 15.08 -5.27 -2.16
CA ALA A 262 16.03 -5.40 -3.27
C ALA A 262 17.46 -5.41 -2.69
N ASP A 263 18.24 -6.42 -3.03
CA ASP A 263 19.61 -6.65 -2.53
C ASP A 263 19.71 -6.57 -0.99
N GLY A 264 18.69 -7.13 -0.32
CA GLY A 264 18.59 -7.15 1.15
C GLY A 264 18.17 -5.83 1.80
N ARG A 265 17.79 -4.81 1.02
CA ARG A 265 17.27 -3.53 1.55
C ARG A 265 15.77 -3.44 1.31
N PRO A 266 14.96 -3.16 2.34
CA PRO A 266 13.53 -2.91 2.17
C PRO A 266 13.28 -1.76 1.18
N VAL A 267 12.39 -1.98 0.22
CA VAL A 267 11.97 -0.99 -0.77
C VAL A 267 10.51 -0.62 -0.62
N GLU A 268 9.67 -1.57 -0.21
CA GLU A 268 8.28 -1.31 0.14
C GLU A 268 7.80 -2.28 1.22
N THR A 269 6.89 -1.83 2.07
CA THR A 269 6.32 -2.61 3.16
C THR A 269 4.82 -2.41 3.24
N TYR A 270 4.08 -3.49 3.15
CA TYR A 270 2.70 -3.54 3.61
C TYR A 270 2.68 -3.78 5.12
N THR A 271 1.95 -2.96 5.87
CA THR A 271 1.72 -3.14 7.31
C THR A 271 0.23 -3.35 7.53
N ALA A 272 -0.12 -4.46 8.17
CA ALA A 272 -1.50 -4.79 8.49
C ALA A 272 -2.04 -3.92 9.66
N PRO A 273 -3.34 -3.66 9.71
CA PRO A 273 -3.96 -2.93 10.82
C PRO A 273 -4.13 -3.83 12.06
N CYS A 274 -3.03 -4.14 12.73
CA CYS A 274 -3.05 -4.98 13.94
C CYS A 274 -3.61 -4.21 15.15
N ASN A 275 -4.40 -4.90 15.97
CA ASN A 275 -4.92 -4.37 17.23
C ASN A 275 -4.76 -5.41 18.35
N PHE A 276 -3.78 -5.20 19.21
CA PHE A 276 -3.41 -6.09 20.32
C PHE A 276 -4.38 -6.05 21.53
N THR A 277 -5.59 -5.60 21.31
CA THR A 277 -6.71 -5.82 22.24
C THR A 277 -7.60 -7.01 21.86
N PHE A 278 -7.43 -7.55 20.64
CA PHE A 278 -8.07 -8.79 20.19
C PHE A 278 -7.17 -9.98 20.43
N ALA A 279 -7.74 -11.14 20.71
CA ALA A 279 -6.99 -12.39 20.88
C ALA A 279 -6.16 -12.76 19.64
N GLN A 280 -6.70 -12.52 18.45
CA GLN A 280 -5.98 -12.50 17.18
C GLN A 280 -5.78 -11.04 16.75
N PRO A 281 -4.61 -10.44 17.00
CA PRO A 281 -4.41 -9.01 16.81
C PRO A 281 -4.32 -8.56 15.36
N CYS A 282 -3.82 -9.42 14.47
CA CYS A 282 -3.63 -9.12 13.06
C CYS A 282 -4.60 -9.94 12.18
N PRO A 283 -4.86 -9.51 10.94
CA PRO A 283 -5.69 -10.29 10.02
C PRO A 283 -5.11 -11.67 9.75
N SER A 284 -5.94 -12.71 9.73
CA SER A 284 -5.51 -14.07 9.34
C SER A 284 -5.13 -14.16 7.86
N SER A 285 -5.60 -13.24 7.03
CA SER A 285 -5.23 -13.10 5.62
C SER A 285 -5.09 -11.63 5.26
N THR A 286 -4.05 -11.29 4.51
CA THR A 286 -3.87 -9.93 4.00
C THR A 286 -4.74 -9.63 2.79
N GLY A 287 -5.34 -10.66 2.16
CA GLY A 287 -5.80 -10.55 0.78
C GLY A 287 -4.63 -10.22 -0.16
N THR A 288 -4.90 -10.00 -1.44
CA THR A 288 -3.87 -9.62 -2.41
C THR A 288 -3.40 -8.20 -2.16
N GLN A 289 -2.10 -8.04 -1.89
CA GLN A 289 -1.41 -6.77 -1.76
C GLN A 289 -0.57 -6.53 -3.02
N THR A 290 -0.51 -5.29 -3.47
CA THR A 290 0.33 -4.87 -4.60
C THR A 290 1.47 -4.02 -4.05
N LEU A 291 2.69 -4.55 -4.13
CA LEU A 291 3.90 -3.82 -3.75
C LEU A 291 4.60 -3.33 -5.03
N THR A 292 5.11 -2.12 -4.99
CA THR A 292 5.69 -1.43 -6.15
C THR A 292 7.18 -1.17 -5.95
N LEU A 293 7.93 -1.22 -7.05
CA LEU A 293 9.34 -0.86 -7.09
C LEU A 293 9.58 0.14 -8.22
N PRO A 294 9.92 1.40 -7.92
CA PRO A 294 10.53 2.28 -8.90
C PRO A 294 11.96 1.80 -9.19
N THR A 295 12.17 1.10 -10.31
CA THR A 295 13.48 0.53 -10.65
C THR A 295 14.58 1.58 -10.79
N THR A 296 14.21 2.85 -10.98
CA THR A 296 15.13 4.00 -10.97
C THR A 296 15.84 4.24 -9.63
N GLN A 297 15.37 3.58 -8.54
CA GLN A 297 16.08 3.56 -7.27
C GLN A 297 17.23 2.55 -7.23
N LEU A 298 17.28 1.65 -8.22
CA LEU A 298 18.33 0.66 -8.40
C LEU A 298 19.28 1.14 -9.50
N SER A 299 20.53 0.69 -9.47
CA SER A 299 21.45 0.86 -10.60
C SER A 299 21.02 -0.04 -11.75
N ASP A 300 21.49 0.27 -12.95
CA ASP A 300 21.37 -0.70 -14.04
C ASP A 300 22.23 -1.93 -13.73
N GLY A 301 21.68 -3.13 -13.96
CA GLY A 301 22.32 -4.40 -13.63
C GLY A 301 21.39 -5.44 -13.01
N THR A 302 21.99 -6.49 -12.48
CA THR A 302 21.28 -7.61 -11.85
C THR A 302 21.03 -7.33 -10.38
N HIS A 303 19.78 -7.53 -9.94
CA HIS A 303 19.33 -7.35 -8.56
C HIS A 303 18.56 -8.58 -8.08
N THR A 304 18.64 -8.85 -6.78
CA THR A 304 17.87 -9.91 -6.14
C THR A 304 16.73 -9.30 -5.33
N LEU A 305 15.50 -9.61 -5.73
CA LEU A 305 14.31 -9.27 -4.97
C LEU A 305 13.98 -10.38 -3.97
N THR A 306 13.48 -9.99 -2.80
CA THR A 306 12.95 -10.93 -1.81
C THR A 306 11.64 -10.41 -1.24
N LEU A 307 10.72 -11.34 -0.95
CA LEU A 307 9.46 -11.09 -0.24
C LEU A 307 9.45 -11.93 1.04
N VAL A 308 9.12 -11.29 2.16
CA VAL A 308 9.01 -11.92 3.47
C VAL A 308 7.76 -11.39 4.15
N ALA A 309 6.88 -12.29 4.61
CA ALA A 309 5.80 -11.94 5.53
C ALA A 309 6.24 -12.18 6.97
N THR A 310 5.74 -11.36 7.88
CA THR A 310 5.98 -11.49 9.33
C THR A 310 4.62 -11.45 10.04
N ASP A 311 4.41 -12.33 11.01
CA ASP A 311 3.20 -12.38 11.85
C ASP A 311 3.29 -11.47 13.09
N ALA A 312 2.24 -11.49 13.92
CA ALA A 312 2.19 -10.76 15.17
C ALA A 312 3.20 -11.22 16.22
N ALA A 313 3.65 -12.48 16.14
CA ALA A 313 4.63 -13.08 17.03
C ALA A 313 6.09 -12.89 16.56
N GLY A 314 6.29 -12.29 15.39
CA GLY A 314 7.61 -12.05 14.79
C GLY A 314 8.17 -13.24 14.02
N ASN A 315 7.39 -14.29 13.77
CA ASN A 315 7.83 -15.38 12.89
C ASN A 315 7.79 -14.89 11.44
N GLN A 316 8.71 -15.41 10.64
CA GLN A 316 8.85 -15.02 9.24
C GLN A 316 8.52 -16.19 8.32
N SER A 317 7.83 -15.87 7.22
CA SER A 317 7.59 -16.81 6.13
C SER A 317 8.89 -17.33 5.51
N THR A 318 8.79 -18.43 4.76
CA THR A 318 9.82 -18.78 3.78
C THR A 318 10.02 -17.61 2.82
N VAL A 319 11.28 -17.29 2.52
CA VAL A 319 11.62 -16.19 1.61
C VAL A 319 11.27 -16.57 0.17
N ALA A 320 10.38 -15.79 -0.46
CA ALA A 320 10.25 -15.83 -1.91
C ALA A 320 11.35 -14.96 -2.54
N SER A 321 12.03 -15.43 -3.58
CA SER A 321 13.17 -14.74 -4.20
C SER A 321 13.08 -14.78 -5.72
N GLN A 322 13.40 -13.63 -6.35
CA GLN A 322 13.45 -13.45 -7.81
C GLN A 322 14.68 -12.63 -8.18
N VAL A 323 15.38 -13.06 -9.22
CA VAL A 323 16.47 -12.27 -9.82
C VAL A 323 15.92 -11.50 -11.01
N ILE A 324 16.14 -10.19 -11.02
CA ILE A 324 15.75 -9.28 -12.11
C ILE A 324 16.97 -8.60 -12.70
N THR A 325 16.85 -8.13 -13.96
CA THR A 325 17.84 -7.26 -14.59
C THR A 325 17.21 -5.92 -14.89
N VAL A 326 17.71 -4.87 -14.24
CA VAL A 326 17.23 -3.49 -14.39
C VAL A 326 18.03 -2.77 -15.48
N GLU A 327 17.33 -2.05 -16.36
CA GLU A 327 17.93 -1.18 -17.37
C GLU A 327 17.05 0.06 -17.58
N ASN A 328 17.40 1.17 -16.92
CA ASN A 328 16.71 2.46 -17.02
C ASN A 328 17.41 3.42 -17.99
N GLY A 329 18.67 3.15 -18.28
CA GLY A 329 19.53 4.00 -19.10
C GLY A 329 19.21 3.94 -20.58
N ALA A 330 19.17 5.09 -21.26
CA ALA A 330 19.18 5.13 -22.73
C ALA A 330 20.60 4.86 -23.25
N PRO A 331 20.74 4.14 -24.38
CA PRO A 331 22.04 3.85 -24.95
C PRO A 331 22.88 5.12 -25.18
N PRO A 332 24.22 5.01 -25.14
CA PRO A 332 25.13 6.06 -25.59
C PRO A 332 24.92 6.38 -27.07
N PRO A 333 25.46 7.50 -27.57
CA PRO A 333 25.39 7.85 -28.99
C PRO A 333 25.97 6.76 -29.89
N PRO A 334 25.42 6.56 -31.10
CA PRO A 334 26.03 5.69 -32.10
C PRO A 334 27.44 6.19 -32.49
N VAL A 335 28.32 5.25 -32.81
CA VAL A 335 29.73 5.54 -33.09
C VAL A 335 29.94 5.72 -34.58
N GLY A 336 30.75 6.72 -34.96
CA GLY A 336 31.19 6.93 -36.33
C GLY A 336 30.10 7.37 -37.31
N LEU A 337 29.07 8.10 -36.82
CA LEU A 337 28.00 8.60 -37.67
C LEU A 337 28.55 9.46 -38.81
N SER A 338 28.26 9.06 -40.02
CA SER A 338 28.56 9.81 -41.25
C SER A 338 27.40 9.73 -42.24
N ALA A 339 27.27 10.68 -43.12
CA ALA A 339 26.25 10.66 -44.17
C ALA A 339 26.84 11.04 -45.54
N THR A 340 26.59 10.21 -46.53
CA THR A 340 27.09 10.39 -47.91
C THR A 340 25.90 10.54 -48.86
N ALA A 341 25.94 11.54 -49.75
CA ALA A 341 24.90 11.75 -50.75
C ALA A 341 24.82 10.53 -51.70
N THR A 342 23.60 10.05 -51.94
CA THR A 342 23.36 8.93 -52.88
C THR A 342 23.53 9.33 -54.32
N GLN A 343 23.35 10.62 -54.63
CA GLN A 343 23.58 11.25 -55.92
C GLN A 343 24.18 12.65 -55.74
N THR A 344 25.06 13.08 -56.63
CA THR A 344 25.64 14.43 -56.58
C THR A 344 24.54 15.49 -56.67
N GLY A 345 24.45 16.35 -55.66
CA GLY A 345 23.45 17.41 -55.57
C GLY A 345 22.05 16.94 -55.16
N GLY A 346 21.87 15.66 -54.85
CA GLY A 346 20.60 15.10 -54.39
C GLY A 346 20.31 15.42 -52.92
N SER A 347 19.03 15.32 -52.54
CA SER A 347 18.56 15.51 -51.17
C SER A 347 18.49 14.21 -50.34
N THR A 348 18.92 13.09 -50.90
CA THR A 348 18.94 11.78 -50.25
C THR A 348 20.36 11.36 -49.88
N PHE A 349 20.55 10.92 -48.65
CA PHE A 349 21.83 10.53 -48.07
C PHE A 349 21.76 9.12 -47.51
N THR A 350 22.87 8.37 -47.62
CA THR A 350 23.08 7.14 -46.84
C THR A 350 23.81 7.52 -45.56
N ALA A 351 23.13 7.42 -44.43
CA ALA A 351 23.71 7.58 -43.10
C ALA A 351 24.22 6.22 -42.59
N THR A 352 25.47 6.19 -42.11
CA THR A 352 26.11 4.98 -41.58
C THR A 352 26.62 5.24 -40.18
N TRP A 353 26.52 4.24 -39.31
CA TRP A 353 27.05 4.23 -37.96
C TRP A 353 27.23 2.80 -37.47
N SER A 354 27.83 2.62 -36.30
CA SER A 354 27.94 1.36 -35.59
C SER A 354 27.43 1.50 -34.16
N ASP A 355 27.04 0.38 -33.57
CA ASP A 355 26.62 0.34 -32.17
C ASP A 355 27.82 0.50 -31.24
N PRO A 356 27.66 1.21 -30.11
CA PRO A 356 28.63 1.20 -29.02
C PRO A 356 28.70 -0.21 -28.42
N THR A 357 29.86 -0.60 -27.91
CA THR A 357 30.07 -1.91 -27.25
C THR A 357 29.85 -1.82 -25.76
N GLY A 358 29.58 -2.97 -25.09
CA GLY A 358 29.50 -3.07 -23.64
C GLY A 358 28.16 -2.62 -23.03
N GLN A 359 27.09 -2.62 -23.84
CA GLN A 359 25.75 -2.31 -23.33
C GLN A 359 25.19 -3.49 -22.55
N LEU A 360 24.51 -3.22 -21.42
CA LEU A 360 23.80 -4.23 -20.65
C LEU A 360 22.62 -4.79 -21.47
N ALA A 361 21.76 -3.91 -21.97
CA ALA A 361 20.69 -4.27 -22.88
C ALA A 361 21.16 -4.11 -24.33
N PRO A 362 21.07 -5.16 -25.20
CA PRO A 362 21.46 -5.08 -26.61
C PRO A 362 20.73 -3.95 -27.35
N ILE A 363 21.41 -3.32 -28.31
CA ILE A 363 20.78 -2.34 -29.18
C ILE A 363 19.84 -3.07 -30.15
N THR A 364 18.61 -2.63 -30.26
CA THR A 364 17.55 -3.25 -31.08
C THR A 364 17.11 -2.38 -32.24
N GLY A 365 17.43 -1.08 -32.21
CA GLY A 365 17.02 -0.14 -33.24
C GLY A 365 17.70 1.22 -33.12
N ALA A 366 17.42 2.07 -34.04
CA ALA A 366 17.80 3.48 -34.03
C ALA A 366 16.63 4.37 -34.43
N LEU A 367 16.68 5.61 -34.02
CA LEU A 367 15.81 6.68 -34.47
C LEU A 367 16.68 7.78 -35.06
N TYR A 368 16.22 8.41 -36.15
CA TYR A 368 16.89 9.58 -36.68
C TYR A 368 15.94 10.74 -36.90
N GLN A 369 16.47 11.94 -36.84
CA GLN A 369 15.74 13.19 -37.05
C GLN A 369 16.56 14.15 -37.91
N VAL A 370 15.89 14.85 -38.83
CA VAL A 370 16.50 15.87 -39.66
C VAL A 370 16.10 17.24 -39.18
N CYS A 371 17.09 18.10 -38.91
CA CYS A 371 16.90 19.46 -38.45
C CYS A 371 17.66 20.45 -39.34
N PRO A 372 17.23 21.72 -39.48
CA PRO A 372 18.06 22.76 -40.06
C PRO A 372 19.37 22.91 -39.28
N ALA A 373 20.53 22.91 -39.96
CA ALA A 373 21.83 23.02 -39.28
C ALA A 373 22.06 24.37 -38.60
N SER A 374 21.30 25.38 -38.97
CA SER A 374 21.32 26.71 -38.33
C SER A 374 20.70 26.74 -36.91
N GLY A 375 20.04 25.65 -36.47
CA GLY A 375 19.29 25.63 -35.25
C GLY A 375 18.00 26.44 -35.25
N SER A 376 17.71 27.17 -36.34
CA SER A 376 16.49 27.95 -36.53
C SER A 376 15.55 27.21 -37.49
N GLY A 377 14.38 26.87 -37.03
CA GLY A 377 13.35 26.11 -37.76
C GLY A 377 12.95 24.81 -37.07
N ALA A 378 11.82 24.25 -37.48
CA ALA A 378 11.31 23.01 -36.94
C ALA A 378 12.08 21.80 -37.51
N CYS A 379 12.44 20.87 -36.65
CA CYS A 379 12.95 19.56 -37.06
C CYS A 379 11.81 18.69 -37.64
N GLY A 380 12.15 17.79 -38.54
CA GLY A 380 11.24 16.73 -38.99
C GLY A 380 10.82 15.82 -37.85
N ALA A 381 9.81 14.98 -38.07
CA ALA A 381 9.47 13.95 -37.09
C ALA A 381 10.58 12.87 -37.04
N PRO A 382 10.87 12.27 -35.87
CA PRO A 382 11.76 11.13 -35.78
C PRO A 382 11.26 9.95 -36.61
N ALA A 383 12.19 9.27 -37.31
CA ALA A 383 11.91 8.08 -38.08
C ALA A 383 12.78 6.91 -37.59
N SER A 384 12.28 5.68 -37.73
CA SER A 384 12.97 4.47 -37.32
C SER A 384 14.03 4.06 -38.32
N ALA A 385 15.12 3.47 -37.80
CA ALA A 385 16.20 2.90 -38.57
C ALA A 385 16.69 1.59 -37.92
N PRO A 386 17.44 0.73 -38.66
CA PRO A 386 18.10 -0.43 -38.08
C PRO A 386 19.08 -0.04 -36.97
N ALA A 387 19.36 -0.98 -36.05
CA ALA A 387 20.29 -0.77 -34.94
C ALA A 387 21.66 -0.28 -35.45
N ALA A 388 22.33 -1.09 -36.24
CA ALA A 388 23.52 -0.66 -36.98
C ALA A 388 23.11 -0.21 -38.38
N GLY A 389 23.49 0.99 -38.75
CA GLY A 389 23.22 1.51 -40.10
C GLY A 389 23.57 0.54 -41.24
N PRO A 390 23.24 0.80 -42.46
CA PRO A 390 22.89 2.11 -43.03
C PRO A 390 21.40 2.45 -42.97
N ALA A 391 21.08 3.74 -42.99
CA ALA A 391 19.73 4.25 -43.20
C ALA A 391 19.71 5.25 -44.35
N THR A 392 18.65 5.21 -45.17
CA THR A 392 18.41 6.22 -46.20
C THR A 392 17.66 7.39 -45.59
N VAL A 393 18.28 8.56 -45.59
CA VAL A 393 17.72 9.80 -44.99
C VAL A 393 17.50 10.82 -46.09
N THR A 394 16.28 11.32 -46.22
CA THR A 394 15.95 12.39 -47.16
C THR A 394 15.79 13.70 -46.42
N VAL A 395 16.51 14.74 -46.86
CA VAL A 395 16.36 16.09 -46.30
C VAL A 395 15.42 16.93 -47.19
N PRO A 396 14.74 17.96 -46.65
CA PRO A 396 13.66 18.66 -47.34
C PRO A 396 14.04 19.39 -48.64
N GLY A 397 15.32 19.67 -48.89
CA GLY A 397 15.76 20.34 -50.11
C GLY A 397 17.08 21.09 -49.94
N ALA A 398 17.34 22.07 -50.85
CA ALA A 398 18.56 22.86 -50.80
C ALA A 398 18.76 23.55 -49.44
N GLY A 399 19.98 23.51 -48.91
CA GLY A 399 20.33 24.05 -47.62
C GLY A 399 21.29 23.16 -46.84
N SER A 400 21.57 23.60 -45.60
CA SER A 400 22.38 22.84 -44.63
C SER A 400 21.49 22.17 -43.62
N TRP A 401 21.64 20.87 -43.43
CA TRP A 401 20.83 20.04 -42.56
C TRP A 401 21.72 19.27 -41.59
N SER A 402 21.21 19.07 -40.36
CA SER A 402 21.80 18.20 -39.37
C SER A 402 20.96 16.92 -39.25
N ILE A 403 21.61 15.77 -39.41
CA ILE A 403 21.01 14.47 -39.18
C ILE A 403 21.43 14.03 -37.77
N ALA A 404 20.48 13.90 -36.86
CA ALA A 404 20.67 13.37 -35.53
C ALA A 404 20.25 11.91 -35.49
N VAL A 405 21.06 11.02 -34.91
CA VAL A 405 20.74 9.58 -34.74
C VAL A 405 20.96 9.21 -33.31
N TRP A 406 19.98 8.54 -32.70
CA TRP A 406 20.08 7.96 -31.36
C TRP A 406 19.54 6.53 -31.36
N LEU A 407 20.02 5.71 -30.42
CA LEU A 407 19.78 4.28 -30.38
C LEU A 407 18.62 3.92 -29.43
N THR A 408 18.03 2.75 -29.66
CA THR A 408 17.05 2.11 -28.81
C THR A 408 17.60 0.75 -28.39
N ASN A 409 17.56 0.43 -27.07
CA ASN A 409 17.97 -0.87 -26.55
C ASN A 409 16.81 -1.85 -26.40
N ALA A 410 17.11 -3.10 -26.01
CA ALA A 410 16.12 -4.16 -25.79
C ALA A 410 15.14 -3.85 -24.66
N ALA A 411 15.53 -3.03 -23.67
CA ALA A 411 14.65 -2.51 -22.63
C ALA A 411 13.69 -1.40 -23.16
N GLY A 412 13.78 -1.04 -24.45
CA GLY A 412 12.98 0.01 -25.08
C GLY A 412 13.35 1.43 -24.62
N ASN A 413 14.55 1.64 -24.07
CA ASN A 413 15.06 2.96 -23.72
C ASN A 413 15.66 3.64 -24.93
N ALA A 414 15.34 4.92 -25.13
CA ALA A 414 15.88 5.77 -26.18
C ALA A 414 15.86 7.23 -25.72
N SER A 415 16.90 8.00 -26.07
CA SER A 415 16.94 9.42 -25.71
C SER A 415 17.57 10.24 -26.85
N PRO A 416 16.87 11.24 -27.39
CA PRO A 416 17.44 12.18 -28.33
C PRO A 416 18.59 13.02 -27.74
N ALA A 417 18.72 13.11 -26.40
CA ALA A 417 19.86 13.75 -25.76
C ALA A 417 21.17 12.97 -25.99
N ASN A 418 21.08 11.67 -26.30
CA ASN A 418 22.20 10.80 -26.62
C ASN A 418 22.40 10.69 -28.17
N ALA A 419 21.92 11.66 -28.94
CA ALA A 419 22.10 11.62 -30.39
C ALA A 419 23.53 11.95 -30.79
N ALA A 420 24.05 11.19 -31.78
CA ALA A 420 25.18 11.66 -32.60
C ALA A 420 24.63 12.55 -33.72
N HIS A 421 25.43 13.48 -34.19
CA HIS A 421 25.03 14.44 -35.21
C HIS A 421 26.02 14.45 -36.37
N THR A 422 25.50 14.55 -37.60
CA THR A 422 26.31 14.82 -38.81
C THR A 422 25.61 15.86 -39.68
N ASN A 423 26.36 16.75 -40.28
CA ASN A 423 25.82 17.79 -41.13
C ASN A 423 25.96 17.42 -42.63
N VAL A 424 24.93 17.72 -43.39
CA VAL A 424 24.88 17.54 -44.84
C VAL A 424 24.43 18.82 -45.51
N VAL A 425 24.89 19.04 -46.75
CA VAL A 425 24.55 20.22 -47.54
C VAL A 425 23.98 19.77 -48.88
N VAL A 426 22.84 20.31 -49.25
CA VAL A 426 22.26 20.18 -50.59
C VAL A 426 22.45 21.51 -51.29
N PRO A 427 23.26 21.57 -52.37
CA PRO A 427 23.45 22.80 -53.11
C PRO A 427 22.15 23.25 -53.81
N PRO A 428 21.95 24.56 -54.03
CA PRO A 428 20.82 25.02 -54.80
C PRO A 428 20.95 24.49 -56.24
N SER A 429 19.86 23.99 -56.81
CA SER A 429 19.83 23.53 -58.19
C SER A 429 20.07 24.72 -59.12
N ASN A 430 21.28 24.79 -59.74
CA ASN A 430 21.52 25.72 -60.84
C ASN A 430 20.83 25.19 -62.12
N SER A 431 19.53 25.45 -62.25
CA SER A 431 18.87 25.32 -63.55
C SER A 431 19.22 26.54 -64.42
N GLY A 432 20.37 26.48 -65.04
CA GLY A 432 20.66 27.35 -66.20
C GLY A 432 19.78 26.93 -67.36
N GLY A 433 18.70 27.66 -67.61
CA GLY A 433 17.73 27.46 -68.66
C GLY A 433 16.83 28.65 -68.77
N SER A 434 17.14 29.56 -69.69
CA SER A 434 16.35 30.70 -70.10
C SER A 434 14.98 30.23 -70.62
N GLY A 435 13.90 30.55 -69.86
CA GLY A 435 12.52 30.24 -70.22
C GLY A 435 11.59 31.13 -69.48
N THR A 436 11.09 32.20 -70.08
CA THR A 436 10.01 33.04 -69.66
C THR A 436 8.75 32.26 -69.39
N GLY A 437 8.21 32.28 -68.18
CA GLY A 437 6.90 31.64 -67.93
C GLY A 437 6.53 31.56 -66.47
N HIS A 438 5.71 32.46 -66.03
CA HIS A 438 4.75 32.42 -64.89
C HIS A 438 5.20 31.70 -63.61
N SER A 439 5.47 32.54 -62.60
CA SER A 439 5.59 32.15 -61.19
C SER A 439 4.25 31.59 -60.70
N ALA A 440 4.12 30.28 -60.69
CA ALA A 440 3.12 29.59 -59.89
C ALA A 440 3.70 29.39 -58.48
N THR A 441 3.31 30.21 -57.55
CA THR A 441 3.57 30.01 -56.12
C THR A 441 2.95 28.68 -55.71
N ALA A 442 3.76 27.66 -55.47
CA ALA A 442 3.33 26.41 -54.87
C ALA A 442 2.89 26.71 -53.43
N THR A 443 1.62 27.00 -53.24
CA THR A 443 1.02 27.06 -51.91
C THR A 443 1.00 25.65 -51.33
N THR A 444 1.76 25.41 -50.29
CA THR A 444 1.67 24.23 -49.43
C THR A 444 0.21 24.08 -49.02
N PRO A 445 -0.42 22.93 -49.21
CA PRO A 445 -1.80 22.73 -48.83
C PRO A 445 -1.92 22.84 -47.31
N THR A 446 -2.48 23.93 -46.80
CA THR A 446 -2.70 24.18 -45.36
C THR A 446 -4.08 23.72 -44.97
N ILE A 447 -4.18 22.89 -43.91
CA ILE A 447 -5.46 22.60 -43.29
C ILE A 447 -5.73 23.59 -42.13
N HIS A 448 -6.96 24.08 -42.09
CA HIS A 448 -7.44 24.94 -41.00
C HIS A 448 -8.41 24.15 -40.13
N VAL A 449 -8.26 24.26 -38.82
CA VAL A 449 -9.09 23.57 -37.84
C VAL A 449 -9.76 24.61 -36.97
N THR A 450 -11.08 24.52 -36.87
CA THR A 450 -11.87 25.29 -35.90
C THR A 450 -12.72 24.35 -35.09
N GLU A 451 -12.83 24.59 -33.79
CA GLU A 451 -13.60 23.76 -32.89
C GLU A 451 -14.61 24.56 -32.09
N THR A 452 -15.73 23.92 -31.79
CA THR A 452 -16.80 24.50 -30.97
C THR A 452 -17.33 23.44 -30.02
N LEU A 453 -17.47 23.80 -28.73
CA LEU A 453 -18.09 22.94 -27.75
C LEU A 453 -19.55 23.38 -27.51
N ARG A 454 -20.53 22.53 -27.88
CA ARG A 454 -21.96 22.74 -27.65
C ARG A 454 -22.48 21.70 -26.65
N GLY A 455 -22.71 22.12 -25.41
CA GLY A 455 -23.09 21.19 -24.34
C GLY A 455 -22.04 20.10 -24.14
N ARG A 456 -22.34 18.87 -24.57
CA ARG A 456 -21.43 17.70 -24.48
C ARG A 456 -20.88 17.29 -25.85
N GLU A 457 -21.12 18.04 -26.89
CA GLU A 457 -20.63 17.75 -28.24
C GLU A 457 -19.47 18.68 -28.60
N LEU A 458 -18.31 18.09 -28.87
CA LEU A 458 -17.15 18.75 -29.45
C LEU A 458 -17.29 18.62 -30.98
N VAL A 459 -17.60 19.73 -31.62
CA VAL A 459 -17.70 19.84 -33.08
C VAL A 459 -16.39 20.39 -33.63
N VAL A 460 -15.77 19.66 -34.51
CA VAL A 460 -14.48 20.03 -35.15
C VAL A 460 -14.74 20.19 -36.65
N HIS A 461 -14.51 21.38 -37.15
CA HIS A 461 -14.54 21.70 -38.57
C HIS A 461 -13.11 21.73 -39.12
N VAL A 462 -12.88 21.01 -40.17
CA VAL A 462 -11.60 21.01 -40.89
C VAL A 462 -11.85 21.50 -42.30
N SER A 463 -11.04 22.45 -42.76
CA SER A 463 -11.02 22.91 -44.14
C SER A 463 -9.59 22.82 -44.70
N GLY A 464 -9.46 22.48 -45.97
CA GLY A 464 -8.18 22.21 -46.59
C GLY A 464 -8.29 21.91 -48.09
N PRO A 465 -7.34 21.18 -48.70
CA PRO A 465 -7.37 20.81 -50.11
C PRO A 465 -8.61 20.00 -50.46
N ALA A 466 -8.94 19.95 -51.74
CA ALA A 466 -10.23 19.43 -52.20
C ALA A 466 -10.54 17.98 -51.81
N SER A 467 -9.53 17.13 -51.57
CA SER A 467 -9.69 15.73 -51.18
C SER A 467 -8.49 15.25 -50.37
N GLY A 468 -8.69 14.22 -49.53
CA GLY A 468 -7.67 13.57 -48.69
C GLY A 468 -8.29 12.92 -47.47
N ALA A 469 -7.63 11.98 -46.83
CA ALA A 469 -8.04 11.40 -45.59
C ALA A 469 -7.49 12.24 -44.41
N VAL A 470 -8.34 12.68 -43.50
CA VAL A 470 -7.95 13.46 -42.31
C VAL A 470 -8.21 12.67 -41.06
N ARG A 471 -7.20 12.49 -40.24
CA ARG A 471 -7.33 11.94 -38.89
C ARG A 471 -7.54 13.10 -37.91
N VAL A 472 -8.73 13.20 -37.35
CA VAL A 472 -9.08 14.20 -36.33
C VAL A 472 -9.10 13.52 -34.97
N GLY A 473 -8.36 14.04 -34.01
CA GLY A 473 -8.29 13.54 -32.65
C GLY A 473 -8.50 14.64 -31.61
N PHE A 474 -8.88 14.25 -30.40
CA PHE A 474 -8.90 15.14 -29.25
C PHE A 474 -8.32 14.45 -28.01
N ILE A 475 -7.73 15.25 -27.10
CA ILE A 475 -7.29 14.84 -25.77
C ILE A 475 -7.85 15.86 -24.77
N GLY A 476 -8.69 15.39 -23.83
CA GLY A 476 -9.17 16.20 -22.71
C GLY A 476 -8.32 15.97 -21.46
N ARG A 477 -7.76 17.03 -20.88
CA ARG A 477 -6.96 16.98 -19.65
C ARG A 477 -7.61 17.76 -18.52
N LEU A 478 -7.65 17.17 -17.32
CA LEU A 478 -8.08 17.82 -16.10
C LEU A 478 -6.95 17.70 -15.06
N ARG A 479 -6.47 18.86 -14.57
CA ARG A 479 -5.32 18.94 -13.65
C ARG A 479 -4.07 18.21 -14.15
N GLY A 480 -3.82 18.25 -15.48
CA GLY A 480 -2.67 17.61 -16.10
C GLY A 480 -2.89 16.15 -16.52
N GLN A 481 -3.87 15.46 -15.98
CA GLN A 481 -4.18 14.07 -16.32
C GLN A 481 -5.13 13.95 -17.52
N THR A 482 -4.94 12.97 -18.39
CA THR A 482 -5.83 12.69 -19.51
C THR A 482 -7.09 12.01 -18.99
N VAL A 483 -8.24 12.69 -19.16
CA VAL A 483 -9.56 12.20 -18.69
C VAL A 483 -10.47 11.74 -19.83
N ALA A 484 -10.12 12.05 -21.07
CA ALA A 484 -10.79 11.56 -22.27
C ALA A 484 -9.91 11.73 -23.50
N SER A 485 -10.03 10.82 -24.45
CA SER A 485 -9.41 10.92 -25.77
C SER A 485 -10.29 10.23 -26.81
N GLY A 486 -10.12 10.61 -28.06
CA GLY A 486 -10.78 9.97 -29.19
C GLY A 486 -10.20 10.43 -30.50
N ALA A 487 -10.28 9.57 -31.52
CA ALA A 487 -9.86 9.92 -32.88
C ALA A 487 -10.80 9.27 -33.91
N LYS A 488 -10.98 9.95 -35.05
CA LYS A 488 -11.68 9.48 -36.24
C LYS A 488 -10.90 9.82 -37.49
N THR A 489 -10.79 8.88 -38.43
CA THR A 489 -10.25 9.15 -39.77
C THR A 489 -11.42 9.26 -40.72
N VAL A 490 -11.53 10.39 -41.41
CA VAL A 490 -12.65 10.69 -42.31
C VAL A 490 -12.12 11.41 -43.57
N ALA A 491 -12.68 11.06 -44.70
CA ALA A 491 -12.30 11.70 -45.96
C ALA A 491 -12.83 13.16 -46.03
N LEU A 492 -11.94 14.07 -46.45
CA LEU A 492 -12.29 15.44 -46.79
C LEU A 492 -13.08 15.45 -48.09
N LYS A 493 -14.31 15.99 -48.07
CA LYS A 493 -15.13 16.12 -49.27
C LYS A 493 -15.27 17.61 -49.62
N HIS A 494 -14.88 17.96 -50.86
CA HIS A 494 -14.90 19.33 -51.36
C HIS A 494 -14.18 20.33 -50.42
N GLY A 495 -13.04 19.91 -49.86
CA GLY A 495 -12.23 20.73 -48.97
C GLY A 495 -12.79 21.03 -47.60
N ARG A 496 -13.86 20.34 -47.17
CA ARG A 496 -14.49 20.54 -45.84
C ARG A 496 -14.86 19.24 -45.18
N LEU A 497 -14.75 19.22 -43.84
CA LEU A 497 -15.09 18.07 -43.02
C LEU A 497 -15.60 18.56 -41.66
N THR A 498 -16.63 17.94 -41.14
CA THR A 498 -17.10 18.15 -39.77
C THR A 498 -17.11 16.82 -39.02
N VAL A 499 -16.44 16.78 -37.87
CA VAL A 499 -16.38 15.62 -36.97
C VAL A 499 -16.97 16.00 -35.62
N VAL A 500 -17.86 15.17 -35.11
CA VAL A 500 -18.48 15.37 -33.80
C VAL A 500 -18.04 14.25 -32.85
N PHE A 501 -17.57 14.65 -31.67
CA PHE A 501 -17.24 13.77 -30.56
C PHE A 501 -18.16 14.05 -29.37
N ARG A 502 -18.75 13.01 -28.78
CA ARG A 502 -19.55 13.16 -27.54
C ARG A 502 -18.62 13.00 -26.33
N LEU A 503 -18.62 14.00 -25.45
CA LEU A 503 -17.80 14.05 -24.26
C LEU A 503 -18.58 13.62 -23.02
N GLY A 504 -17.89 13.03 -22.05
CA GLY A 504 -18.44 12.82 -20.73
C GLY A 504 -18.73 14.14 -20.01
N PRO A 505 -19.68 14.19 -19.04
CA PRO A 505 -20.11 15.43 -18.39
C PRO A 505 -18.94 16.16 -17.69
N ARG A 506 -18.03 15.45 -17.05
CA ARG A 506 -16.83 16.05 -16.40
C ARG A 506 -15.85 16.64 -17.42
N THR A 507 -15.63 15.95 -18.55
CA THR A 507 -14.76 16.39 -19.64
C THR A 507 -15.32 17.65 -20.30
N ALA A 508 -16.61 17.67 -20.61
CA ALA A 508 -17.27 18.79 -21.25
C ALA A 508 -17.31 20.05 -20.35
N ALA A 509 -17.38 19.89 -19.02
CA ALA A 509 -17.51 20.99 -18.07
C ALA A 509 -16.16 21.59 -17.63
N HIS A 510 -15.12 20.80 -17.49
CA HIS A 510 -13.91 21.19 -16.74
C HIS A 510 -12.57 20.90 -17.44
N ALA A 511 -12.53 20.05 -18.47
CA ALA A 511 -11.27 19.68 -19.10
C ALA A 511 -10.76 20.73 -20.09
N LEU A 512 -9.42 20.86 -20.17
CA LEU A 512 -8.74 21.52 -21.25
C LEU A 512 -8.72 20.56 -22.45
N ILE A 513 -9.38 20.90 -23.56
CA ILE A 513 -9.49 20.03 -24.72
C ILE A 513 -8.51 20.52 -25.78
N ARG A 514 -7.59 19.62 -26.16
CA ARG A 514 -6.67 19.82 -27.28
C ARG A 514 -7.17 19.01 -28.47
N VAL A 515 -7.39 19.69 -29.60
CA VAL A 515 -7.83 19.07 -30.86
C VAL A 515 -6.64 19.03 -31.81
N SER A 516 -6.48 17.95 -32.55
CA SER A 516 -5.48 17.80 -33.60
C SER A 516 -6.13 17.25 -34.86
N ALA A 517 -5.73 17.76 -36.01
CA ALA A 517 -6.10 17.18 -37.30
C ALA A 517 -4.83 16.96 -38.14
N LYS A 518 -4.71 15.80 -38.75
CA LYS A 518 -3.58 15.38 -39.61
C LYS A 518 -4.14 14.90 -40.91
N LEU A 519 -3.69 15.52 -42.03
CA LEU A 519 -3.91 15.02 -43.38
C LEU A 519 -2.87 13.95 -43.69
N ASP A 520 -3.16 12.97 -44.57
CA ASP A 520 -2.22 11.93 -44.95
C ASP A 520 -0.83 12.51 -45.26
N HIS A 521 0.17 12.16 -44.41
CA HIS A 521 1.59 12.53 -44.50
C HIS A 521 1.98 14.00 -44.26
N GLU A 522 1.07 14.90 -43.87
CA GLU A 522 1.38 16.32 -43.57
C GLU A 522 1.26 16.69 -42.07
N LEU A 523 1.85 17.87 -41.72
CA LEU A 523 1.89 18.43 -40.37
C LEU A 523 0.50 18.51 -39.71
N ALA A 524 0.40 17.99 -38.52
CA ALA A 524 -0.82 18.11 -37.73
C ALA A 524 -1.02 19.54 -37.22
N VAL A 525 -2.15 20.15 -37.55
CA VAL A 525 -2.61 21.40 -36.93
C VAL A 525 -3.23 21.09 -35.57
N THR A 526 -2.77 21.76 -34.53
CA THR A 526 -3.32 21.61 -33.18
C THR A 526 -3.96 22.90 -32.70
N SER A 527 -5.13 22.78 -32.10
CA SER A 527 -5.86 23.88 -31.49
C SER A 527 -6.25 23.52 -30.06
N THR A 528 -6.44 24.50 -29.20
CA THR A 528 -6.72 24.28 -27.77
C THR A 528 -7.92 25.09 -27.33
N LEU A 529 -8.98 24.39 -26.90
CA LEU A 529 -10.22 24.99 -26.42
C LEU A 529 -10.20 25.10 -24.89
N ARG A 530 -10.33 26.32 -24.37
CA ARG A 530 -10.61 26.61 -22.95
C ARG A 530 -12.03 27.18 -22.84
N ARG A 531 -12.85 26.60 -21.99
CA ARG A 531 -14.15 27.22 -21.66
C ARG A 531 -13.90 28.40 -20.72
N HIS A 532 -14.15 29.63 -21.19
CA HIS A 532 -14.28 30.76 -20.30
C HIS A 532 -15.53 30.57 -19.43
N ARG A 533 -15.36 30.59 -18.11
CA ARG A 533 -16.48 30.76 -17.16
C ARG A 533 -17.17 32.09 -17.52
N ARG A 534 -18.32 32.04 -18.17
CA ARG A 534 -19.28 33.14 -18.08
C ARG A 534 -19.95 32.97 -16.72
N ASP A 535 -19.80 33.97 -15.89
CA ASP A 535 -20.45 34.10 -14.61
C ASP A 535 -21.96 33.93 -14.79
N ALA A 536 -22.52 32.99 -14.03
CA ALA A 536 -23.94 32.90 -13.84
C ALA A 536 -24.33 34.10 -12.94
N ARG A 537 -25.09 35.01 -13.48
CA ARG A 537 -25.99 35.88 -12.70
C ARG A 537 -27.31 35.14 -12.50
#